data_66dffef9b3cab15c1e9e0e538128e24a
#
_entry.id   66dffef9b3cab15c1e9e0e538128e24a
#
_cell.length_a   1.000
_cell.length_b   1.000
_cell.length_c   1.000
_cell.angle_alpha   90.00
_cell.angle_beta   90.00
_cell.angle_gamma   90.00
#
_symmetry.space_group_name_H-M   'P 1'
#
loop_
_entity.id
_entity.type
_entity.pdbx_description
1 polymer ?
#
loop_
_entity_poly.entity_id
_entity_poly.type
_entity_poly.pdbx_seq_one_letter_code
_entity_poly.pdbx_strand_id
1 'polypeptide(L)'
;MARPPGDGKIMSKIATIYHNPRCTKSRETLQLLEGKGITPTIIEYLKEPPSAAELKRILGLLKMKPRDLMHRHEDVYAQLKLDDPKLTDAALIKAMIENPILIERPIVVTNGKAAIGRPPESVLKIL
;
A
#
# COMPACT_ATOMS: atom_id res chain seq x y z
N MET A 1 -33.04 0.94 -1.49
CA MET A 1 -32.70 1.13 -1.46
C MET A 1 -32.06 1.13 -1.45
N ALA A 2 -31.88 1.00 -1.55
CA ALA A 2 -31.36 0.99 -1.51
C ALA A 2 -30.62 0.92 -1.78
N ARG A 3 -30.56 0.72 -2.00
CA ARG A 3 -29.97 0.66 -2.20
C ARG A 3 -29.71 0.37 -2.69
N PRO A 4 -29.69 0.47 -3.06
CA PRO A 4 -29.44 0.21 -3.52
C PRO A 4 -28.80 -0.09 -3.81
N PRO A 5 -28.78 -0.10 -4.05
CA PRO A 5 -28.26 -0.42 -4.39
C PRO A 5 -27.56 -0.71 -4.67
N GLY A 6 -27.66 -0.75 -4.84
CA GLY A 6 -27.20 -0.91 -5.02
C GLY A 6 -26.61 -1.27 -5.08
N ASP A 7 -27.04 -1.47 -4.88
CA ASP A 7 -26.36 -1.47 -4.66
C ASP A 7 -25.17 -2.31 -4.32
N GLY A 8 -25.02 -3.69 -4.06
CA GLY A 8 -23.91 -4.57 -3.97
C GLY A 8 -22.76 -4.26 -4.90
N LYS A 9 -23.08 -3.78 -6.04
CA LYS A 9 -22.11 -3.30 -7.02
C LYS A 9 -21.20 -2.25 -6.42
N ILE A 10 -21.77 -1.33 -5.64
CA ILE A 10 -21.00 -0.30 -4.96
C ILE A 10 -20.11 -0.94 -3.89
N MET A 11 -20.64 -1.93 -3.20
CA MET A 11 -19.90 -2.63 -2.13
C MET A 11 -18.66 -3.33 -2.67
N SER A 12 -18.72 -3.84 -3.91
CA SER A 12 -17.56 -4.53 -4.50
C SER A 12 -16.41 -3.59 -4.85
N LYS A 13 -16.64 -2.27 -4.75
CA LYS A 13 -15.61 -1.25 -5.08
C LYS A 13 -14.98 -0.64 -3.84
N ILE A 14 -15.06 -1.32 -2.71
CA ILE A 14 -14.37 -0.87 -1.50
C ILE A 14 -12.87 -0.99 -1.71
N ALA A 15 -12.17 0.11 -1.57
CA ALA A 15 -10.74 0.17 -1.78
C ALA A 15 -10.06 0.95 -0.66
N THR A 16 -8.82 0.58 -0.36
CA THR A 16 -7.97 1.29 0.59
C THR A 16 -6.70 1.68 -0.12
N ILE A 17 -6.26 2.92 0.05
CA ILE A 17 -4.97 3.38 -0.47
C ILE A 17 -4.07 3.79 0.69
N TYR A 18 -2.86 3.22 0.73
CA TYR A 18 -1.81 3.64 1.65
C TYR A 18 -1.06 4.76 0.95
N HIS A 19 -1.30 5.98 1.40
CA HIS A 19 -1.08 7.20 0.65
C HIS A 19 -0.03 8.09 1.30
N ASN A 20 0.82 8.70 0.47
CA ASN A 20 1.71 9.77 0.87
C ASN A 20 1.33 11.00 0.05
N PRO A 21 0.68 12.03 0.66
CA PRO A 21 0.21 13.19 -0.09
C PRO A 21 1.33 14.03 -0.72
N ARG A 22 2.57 13.82 -0.30
CA ARG A 22 3.73 14.51 -0.89
C ARG A 22 4.33 13.77 -2.07
N CYS A 23 3.89 12.54 -2.32
CA CYS A 23 4.43 11.72 -3.40
C CYS A 23 3.57 11.88 -4.64
N THR A 24 4.18 12.28 -5.77
CA THR A 24 3.48 12.48 -7.04
C THR A 24 2.75 11.22 -7.48
N LYS A 25 3.42 10.07 -7.44
CA LYS A 25 2.81 8.79 -7.85
C LYS A 25 1.62 8.43 -6.97
N SER A 26 1.69 8.75 -5.69
CA SER A 26 0.60 8.50 -4.77
C SER A 26 -0.61 9.37 -5.10
N ARG A 27 -0.38 10.66 -5.38
CA ARG A 27 -1.47 11.57 -5.78
C ARG A 27 -2.09 11.15 -7.11
N GLU A 28 -1.26 10.75 -8.07
CA GLU A 28 -1.75 10.31 -9.39
C GLU A 28 -2.60 9.04 -9.25
N THR A 29 -2.18 8.11 -8.40
CA THR A 29 -2.93 6.88 -8.16
C THR A 29 -4.29 7.19 -7.53
N LEU A 30 -4.32 8.10 -6.55
CA LEU A 30 -5.57 8.50 -5.92
C LEU A 30 -6.52 9.11 -6.94
N GLN A 31 -6.03 10.02 -7.79
CA GLN A 31 -6.82 10.63 -8.85
C GLN A 31 -7.35 9.60 -9.83
N LEU A 32 -6.55 8.58 -10.14
CA LEU A 32 -6.96 7.51 -11.03
C LEU A 32 -8.13 6.73 -10.45
N LEU A 33 -8.06 6.39 -9.15
CA LEU A 33 -9.15 5.70 -8.47
C LEU A 33 -10.43 6.54 -8.49
N GLU A 34 -10.30 7.83 -8.18
CA GLU A 34 -11.45 8.74 -8.16
C GLU A 34 -12.05 8.89 -9.55
N GLY A 35 -11.20 8.93 -10.58
CA GLY A 35 -11.65 8.97 -11.97
C GLY A 35 -12.42 7.73 -12.40
N LYS A 36 -12.23 6.61 -11.71
CA LYS A 36 -12.98 5.36 -11.94
C LYS A 36 -14.23 5.27 -11.06
N GLY A 37 -14.58 6.35 -10.36
CA GLY A 37 -15.77 6.37 -9.50
C GLY A 37 -15.56 5.69 -8.16
N ILE A 38 -14.31 5.49 -7.76
CA ILE A 38 -13.98 4.85 -6.49
C ILE A 38 -13.60 5.91 -5.48
N THR A 39 -14.22 5.86 -4.29
CA THR A 39 -13.84 6.72 -3.17
C THR A 39 -13.11 5.85 -2.16
N PRO A 40 -11.77 5.81 -2.21
CA PRO A 40 -11.04 4.90 -1.35
C PRO A 40 -10.95 5.41 0.09
N THR A 41 -10.75 4.48 1.01
CA THR A 41 -10.31 4.83 2.35
C THR A 41 -8.84 5.21 2.24
N ILE A 42 -8.49 6.42 2.68
CA ILE A 42 -7.14 6.94 2.58
C ILE A 42 -6.44 6.77 3.92
N ILE A 43 -5.34 6.01 3.91
CA ILE A 43 -4.50 5.84 5.10
C ILE A 43 -3.17 6.53 4.83
N GLU A 44 -2.90 7.60 5.57
CA GLU A 44 -1.59 8.27 5.50
C GLU A 44 -0.62 7.48 6.38
N TYR A 45 0.00 6.49 5.77
CA TYR A 45 0.79 5.50 6.50
C TYR A 45 2.02 6.08 7.22
N LEU A 46 2.47 7.28 6.84
CA LEU A 46 3.54 7.95 7.57
C LEU A 46 3.09 8.41 8.95
N LYS A 47 1.80 8.68 9.11
CA LYS A 47 1.19 9.09 10.39
C LYS A 47 0.53 7.93 11.10
N GLU A 48 -0.01 6.98 10.32
CA GLU A 48 -0.74 5.81 10.81
C GLU A 48 -0.16 4.56 10.18
N PRO A 49 1.02 4.11 10.62
CA PRO A 49 1.63 2.93 10.01
C PRO A 49 0.78 1.69 10.24
N PRO A 50 0.83 0.72 9.30
CA PRO A 50 0.09 -0.51 9.46
C PRO A 50 0.65 -1.34 10.61
N SER A 51 -0.19 -2.22 11.16
CA SER A 51 0.27 -3.21 12.12
C SER A 51 1.11 -4.28 11.40
N ALA A 52 1.84 -5.09 12.18
CA ALA A 52 2.61 -6.19 11.60
C ALA A 52 1.69 -7.18 10.86
N ALA A 53 0.54 -7.50 11.43
CA ALA A 53 -0.43 -8.41 10.81
C ALA A 53 -0.96 -7.85 9.50
N GLU A 54 -1.27 -6.56 9.47
CA GLU A 54 -1.78 -5.89 8.28
C GLU A 54 -0.71 -5.87 7.18
N LEU A 55 0.53 -5.54 7.54
CA LEU A 55 1.62 -5.50 6.57
C LEU A 55 1.91 -6.88 6.00
N LYS A 56 1.85 -7.92 6.84
CA LYS A 56 1.99 -9.31 6.38
C LYS A 56 0.89 -9.66 5.38
N ARG A 57 -0.34 -9.26 5.65
CA ARG A 57 -1.47 -9.50 4.76
C ARG A 57 -1.24 -8.82 3.40
N ILE A 58 -0.81 -7.57 3.44
CA ILE A 58 -0.52 -6.81 2.22
C ILE A 58 0.58 -7.49 1.41
N LEU A 59 1.66 -7.91 2.06
CA LEU A 59 2.76 -8.61 1.39
C LEU A 59 2.28 -9.90 0.73
N GLY A 60 1.41 -10.65 1.41
CA GLY A 60 0.82 -11.85 0.85
C GLY A 60 -0.01 -11.57 -0.38
N LEU A 61 -0.82 -10.50 -0.34
CA LEU A 61 -1.64 -10.09 -1.49
C LEU A 61 -0.78 -9.63 -2.66
N LEU A 62 0.33 -8.95 -2.37
CA LEU A 62 1.28 -8.48 -3.39
C LEU A 62 2.18 -9.61 -3.90
N LYS A 63 2.23 -10.73 -3.18
CA LYS A 63 3.14 -11.85 -3.46
C LYS A 63 4.59 -11.39 -3.45
N MET A 64 4.92 -10.56 -2.47
CA MET A 64 6.25 -9.96 -2.31
C MET A 64 6.85 -10.33 -0.96
N LYS A 65 8.17 -10.37 -0.91
CA LYS A 65 8.90 -10.49 0.35
C LYS A 65 9.04 -9.09 0.97
N PRO A 66 9.24 -8.99 2.29
CA PRO A 66 9.34 -7.69 2.93
C PRO A 66 10.38 -6.77 2.30
N ARG A 67 11.58 -7.28 1.97
CA ARG A 67 12.63 -6.45 1.38
C ARG A 67 12.23 -5.88 0.02
N ASP A 68 11.40 -6.60 -0.74
CA ASP A 68 10.96 -6.15 -2.06
C ASP A 68 10.00 -4.97 -1.97
N LEU A 69 9.35 -4.77 -0.82
CA LEU A 69 8.44 -3.67 -0.60
C LEU A 69 9.16 -2.43 -0.07
N MET A 70 10.43 -2.55 0.28
CA MET A 70 11.18 -1.46 0.89
C MET A 70 11.70 -0.48 -0.15
N HIS A 71 11.64 0.81 0.18
CA HIS A 71 12.23 1.88 -0.61
C HIS A 71 13.71 2.01 -0.20
N ARG A 72 14.58 1.35 -0.97
CA ARG A 72 15.98 1.13 -0.59
C ARG A 72 16.87 2.37 -0.66
N HIS A 73 16.37 3.43 -1.28
CA HIS A 73 17.12 4.69 -1.40
C HIS A 73 16.94 5.62 -0.21
N GLU A 74 16.09 5.25 0.75
CA GLU A 74 15.92 6.05 1.95
C GLU A 74 17.14 5.91 2.85
N ASP A 75 17.57 7.01 3.46
CA ASP A 75 18.75 7.04 4.32
C ASP A 75 18.65 6.02 5.46
N VAL A 76 17.46 5.85 6.02
CA VAL A 76 17.26 4.94 7.14
C VAL A 76 17.53 3.48 6.73
N TYR A 77 17.36 3.13 5.46
CA TYR A 77 17.69 1.79 4.97
C TYR A 77 19.16 1.47 5.19
N ALA A 78 20.03 2.41 4.81
CA ALA A 78 21.47 2.26 4.99
C ALA A 78 21.86 2.37 6.48
N GLN A 79 21.26 3.31 7.21
CA GLN A 79 21.56 3.53 8.62
C GLN A 79 21.27 2.29 9.47
N LEU A 80 20.19 1.58 9.18
CA LEU A 80 19.78 0.38 9.90
C LEU A 80 20.38 -0.89 9.31
N LYS A 81 21.19 -0.77 8.25
CA LYS A 81 21.84 -1.90 7.58
C LYS A 81 20.82 -2.96 7.13
N LEU A 82 19.75 -2.50 6.52
CA LEU A 82 18.63 -3.38 6.14
C LEU A 82 18.92 -4.26 4.92
N ASP A 83 20.06 -4.06 4.27
CA ASP A 83 20.52 -4.92 3.19
C ASP A 83 21.16 -6.22 3.68
N ASP A 84 21.33 -6.38 5.00
CA ASP A 84 21.92 -7.58 5.59
C ASP A 84 21.03 -8.81 5.25
N PRO A 85 21.56 -9.81 4.53
CA PRO A 85 20.77 -10.98 4.15
C PRO A 85 20.37 -11.86 5.33
N LYS A 86 20.96 -11.66 6.50
CA LYS A 86 20.66 -12.43 7.71
C LYS A 86 19.41 -11.93 8.42
N LEU A 87 18.90 -10.75 8.05
CA LEU A 87 17.70 -10.21 8.68
C LEU A 87 16.48 -11.06 8.31
N THR A 88 15.67 -11.36 9.33
CA THR A 88 14.45 -12.14 9.14
C THR A 88 13.34 -11.27 8.54
N ASP A 89 12.33 -11.89 7.99
CA ASP A 89 11.14 -11.18 7.51
C ASP A 89 10.51 -10.37 8.64
N ALA A 90 10.44 -10.94 9.84
CA ALA A 90 9.87 -10.26 11.01
C ALA A 90 10.67 -8.99 11.34
N ALA A 91 11.99 -9.05 11.26
CA ALA A 91 12.85 -7.88 11.51
C ALA A 91 12.63 -6.78 10.47
N LEU A 92 12.48 -7.17 9.21
CA LEU A 92 12.23 -6.21 8.12
C LEU A 92 10.85 -5.58 8.24
N ILE A 93 9.84 -6.35 8.60
CA ILE A 93 8.49 -5.84 8.83
C ILE A 93 8.50 -4.83 9.99
N LYS A 94 9.19 -5.17 11.08
CA LYS A 94 9.31 -4.27 12.22
C LYS A 94 9.96 -2.95 11.80
N ALA A 95 11.03 -3.03 11.00
CA ALA A 95 11.73 -1.84 10.52
C ALA A 95 10.79 -0.93 9.71
N MET A 96 9.95 -1.52 8.86
CA MET A 96 8.99 -0.75 8.06
C MET A 96 7.91 -0.09 8.93
N ILE A 97 7.47 -0.77 9.98
CA ILE A 97 6.45 -0.20 10.88
C ILE A 97 7.04 0.96 11.68
N GLU A 98 8.26 0.80 12.18
CA GLU A 98 8.94 1.84 12.96
C GLU A 98 9.44 2.99 12.10
N ASN A 99 9.66 2.73 10.81
CA ASN A 99 10.14 3.71 9.84
C ASN A 99 9.30 3.64 8.58
N PRO A 100 8.06 4.14 8.62
CA PRO A 100 7.11 3.97 7.50
C PRO A 100 7.60 4.54 6.17
N ILE A 101 8.54 5.48 6.19
CA ILE A 101 9.12 6.02 4.96
C ILE A 101 9.76 4.92 4.10
N LEU A 102 10.10 3.78 4.71
CA LEU A 102 10.67 2.64 4.00
C LEU A 102 9.66 1.91 3.12
N ILE A 103 8.35 2.06 3.41
CA ILE A 103 7.32 1.34 2.67
C ILE A 103 7.15 1.95 1.29
N GLU A 104 7.24 1.11 0.24
CA GLU A 104 6.98 1.58 -1.13
C GLU A 104 5.53 2.03 -1.26
N ARG A 105 5.30 3.08 -2.04
CA ARG A 105 3.99 3.75 -2.12
C ARG A 105 3.69 4.18 -3.55
N PRO A 106 2.39 4.31 -3.83
CA PRO A 106 1.24 3.97 -2.99
C PRO A 106 0.89 2.50 -3.10
N ILE A 107 0.20 1.97 -2.08
CA ILE A 107 -0.33 0.60 -2.13
C ILE A 107 -1.84 0.71 -2.14
N VAL A 108 -2.49 0.03 -3.08
CA VAL A 108 -3.95 -0.04 -3.16
C VAL A 108 -4.39 -1.47 -2.88
N VAL A 109 -5.37 -1.62 -1.99
CA VAL A 109 -5.97 -2.91 -1.66
C VAL A 109 -7.45 -2.84 -1.99
N THR A 110 -7.91 -3.75 -2.84
CA THR A 110 -9.33 -3.86 -3.21
C THR A 110 -9.59 -5.25 -3.78
N ASN A 111 -10.82 -5.72 -3.68
CA ASN A 111 -11.25 -7.00 -4.26
C ASN A 111 -10.39 -8.18 -3.80
N GLY A 112 -9.87 -8.14 -2.58
CA GLY A 112 -8.99 -9.21 -2.07
C GLY A 112 -7.63 -9.26 -2.73
N LYS A 113 -7.21 -8.17 -3.37
CA LYS A 113 -5.94 -8.06 -4.07
C LYS A 113 -5.25 -6.78 -3.68
N ALA A 114 -3.96 -6.67 -4.02
CA ALA A 114 -3.19 -5.46 -3.78
C ALA A 114 -2.29 -5.16 -4.97
N ALA A 115 -1.99 -3.88 -5.17
CA ALA A 115 -1.05 -3.45 -6.19
C ALA A 115 -0.33 -2.18 -5.74
N ILE A 116 0.91 -2.04 -6.20
CA ILE A 116 1.68 -0.82 -5.98
C ILE A 116 1.45 0.09 -7.19
N GLY A 117 1.12 1.36 -6.93
CA GLY A 117 0.84 2.34 -7.98
C GLY A 117 2.10 2.92 -8.62
N ARG A 118 2.97 2.08 -9.11
CA ARG A 118 4.19 2.47 -9.81
C ARG A 118 4.39 1.61 -11.05
N PRO A 119 3.93 2.07 -12.21
CA PRO A 119 3.22 3.35 -12.43
C PRO A 119 1.80 3.31 -11.86
N PRO A 120 1.13 4.46 -11.74
CA PRO A 120 -0.22 4.51 -11.16
C PRO A 120 -1.21 3.54 -11.83
N GLU A 121 -1.09 3.36 -13.14
CA GLU A 121 -1.97 2.47 -13.91
C GLU A 121 -1.88 1.01 -13.47
N SER A 122 -0.84 0.63 -12.73
CA SER A 122 -0.71 -0.75 -12.24
C SER A 122 -1.88 -1.17 -11.36
N VAL A 123 -2.54 -0.22 -10.70
CA VAL A 123 -3.69 -0.52 -9.84
C VAL A 123 -4.93 -0.90 -10.63
N LEU A 124 -4.99 -0.59 -11.93
CA LEU A 124 -6.14 -0.94 -12.76
C LEU A 124 -6.34 -2.45 -12.84
N LYS A 125 -5.28 -3.23 -12.66
CA LYS A 125 -5.34 -4.69 -12.75
C LYS A 125 -6.16 -5.34 -11.65
N ILE A 126 -6.39 -4.63 -10.55
CA ILE A 126 -7.11 -5.17 -9.40
C ILE A 126 -8.47 -4.52 -9.20
N LEU A 127 -8.84 -3.56 -10.02
CA LEU A 127 -10.13 -2.87 -9.90
C LEU A 127 -11.29 -3.67 -10.46
#